data_c09d02d95ccbe27e4613536d3e4ffc4c
#
_entry.id   c09d02d95ccbe27e4613536d3e4ffc4c
#
_cell.length_a   1.000
_cell.length_b   1.000
_cell.length_c   1.000
_cell.angle_alpha   90.00
_cell.angle_beta   90.00
_cell.angle_gamma   90.00
#
_symmetry.space_group_name_H-M   'P 1'
#
loop_
_entity.id
_entity.type
_entity.pdbx_description
1 polymer ?
#
loop_
_entity_poly.entity_id
_entity_poly.type
_entity_poly.pdbx_seq_one_letter_code
_entity_poly.pdbx_strand_id
1 'polypeptide(L)'
;MFPDSFEFMRRHIHFCNNSRAVPKTHQKYDPLVKIREVISAFSVQLRKSYTAGDRVTIDESRIKYMGRAVSFVMNMPLKSIKHGIKVFCLCCSYSAMLLSFVIYVGMDYVDEKSTKEVVDKLILLSNLQTAKGKILYIRIITTRPLA
;
A
#
# COMPACT_ATOMS: atom_id res chain seq x y z
N MET A 1 2.00 25.35 19.40
CA MET A 1 2.29 23.99 19.87
C MET A 1 3.81 23.87 20.03
N PHE A 2 4.29 23.53 21.21
CA PHE A 2 5.72 23.43 21.46
C PHE A 2 6.29 22.20 20.76
N PRO A 3 7.53 22.25 20.21
CA PRO A 3 8.17 21.11 19.54
C PRO A 3 8.14 19.81 20.36
N ASP A 4 8.35 19.91 21.65
CA ASP A 4 8.36 18.77 22.58
C ASP A 4 6.98 18.11 22.71
N SER A 5 5.89 18.87 22.66
CA SER A 5 4.52 18.33 22.72
C SER A 5 4.18 17.54 21.45
N PHE A 6 4.63 17.99 20.27
CA PHE A 6 4.45 17.27 19.02
C PHE A 6 5.21 15.95 19.01
N GLU A 7 6.48 16.00 19.43
CA GLU A 7 7.33 14.79 19.49
C GLU A 7 6.78 13.77 20.50
N PHE A 8 6.29 14.25 21.65
CA PHE A 8 5.62 13.42 22.64
C PHE A 8 4.40 12.72 22.06
N MET A 9 3.49 13.45 21.41
CA MET A 9 2.30 12.86 20.76
C MET A 9 2.70 11.87 19.68
N ARG A 10 3.66 12.19 18.83
CA ARG A 10 4.14 11.31 17.77
C ARG A 10 4.67 9.97 18.27
N ARG A 11 5.34 9.97 19.43
CA ARG A 11 5.87 8.73 20.06
C ARG A 11 4.78 7.87 20.69
N HIS A 12 3.67 8.47 21.12
CA HIS A 12 2.62 7.79 21.88
C HIS A 12 1.36 7.50 21.06
N ILE A 13 1.34 7.85 19.77
CA ILE A 13 0.20 7.54 18.92
C ILE A 13 0.12 6.04 18.62
N HIS A 14 -1.02 5.43 18.91
CA HIS A 14 -1.32 4.04 18.66
C HIS A 14 -2.61 3.92 17.86
N PHE A 15 -2.62 3.10 16.82
CA PHE A 15 -3.78 2.84 15.96
C PHE A 15 -4.40 1.47 16.19
N CYS A 16 -3.80 0.65 17.06
CA CYS A 16 -4.27 -0.70 17.34
C CYS A 16 -4.02 -1.07 18.80
N ASN A 17 -4.89 -1.91 19.34
CA ASN A 17 -4.64 -2.54 20.62
C ASN A 17 -3.60 -3.66 20.46
N ASN A 18 -2.42 -3.51 21.07
CA ASN A 18 -1.32 -4.46 20.98
C ASN A 18 -1.67 -5.87 21.52
N SER A 19 -2.66 -6.00 22.41
CA SER A 19 -3.11 -7.30 22.91
C SER A 19 -3.77 -8.18 21.83
N ARG A 20 -4.16 -7.60 20.69
CA ARG A 20 -4.68 -8.34 19.52
C ARG A 20 -3.56 -8.84 18.60
N ALA A 21 -2.32 -8.43 18.82
CA ALA A 21 -1.20 -8.85 17.99
C ALA A 21 -0.86 -10.32 18.29
N VAL A 22 -0.92 -11.16 17.26
CA VAL A 22 -0.55 -12.58 17.33
C VAL A 22 0.93 -12.77 17.00
N PRO A 23 1.64 -13.75 17.61
CA PRO A 23 3.02 -14.07 17.28
C PRO A 23 3.21 -14.44 15.81
N LYS A 24 4.42 -14.24 15.27
CA LYS A 24 4.76 -14.56 13.87
C LYS A 24 4.56 -16.03 13.50
N THR A 25 4.62 -16.92 14.47
CA THR A 25 4.41 -18.37 14.28
C THR A 25 2.94 -18.76 14.12
N HIS A 26 2.02 -17.85 14.38
CA HIS A 26 0.60 -18.13 14.36
C HIS A 26 0.03 -17.99 12.94
N GLN A 27 -0.83 -18.92 12.50
CA GLN A 27 -1.44 -18.94 11.17
C GLN A 27 -2.20 -17.64 10.80
N LYS A 28 -2.74 -16.93 11.80
CA LYS A 28 -3.46 -15.65 11.62
C LYS A 28 -2.55 -14.42 11.84
N TYR A 29 -1.23 -14.58 11.70
CA TYR A 29 -0.32 -13.44 11.83
C TYR A 29 -0.53 -12.43 10.72
N ASP A 30 -0.73 -11.16 11.08
CA ASP A 30 -0.82 -10.04 10.14
C ASP A 30 0.35 -9.07 10.38
N PRO A 31 1.31 -8.94 9.44
CA PRO A 31 2.42 -7.99 9.55
C PRO A 31 1.98 -6.53 9.68
N LEU A 32 0.78 -6.19 9.20
CA LEU A 32 0.22 -4.84 9.19
C LEU A 32 -0.78 -4.59 10.33
N VAL A 33 -0.93 -5.50 11.28
CA VAL A 33 -1.94 -5.42 12.36
C VAL A 33 -1.99 -4.05 13.04
N LYS A 34 -0.84 -3.42 13.28
CA LYS A 34 -0.74 -2.12 13.96
C LYS A 34 -1.34 -0.94 13.18
N ILE A 35 -1.42 -1.04 11.86
CA ILE A 35 -1.92 0.00 10.96
C ILE A 35 -3.08 -0.47 10.08
N ARG A 36 -3.57 -1.71 10.30
CA ARG A 36 -4.60 -2.32 9.46
C ARG A 36 -5.89 -1.49 9.41
N GLU A 37 -6.33 -1.00 10.55
CA GLU A 37 -7.56 -0.19 10.65
C GLU A 37 -7.41 1.15 9.91
N VAL A 38 -6.24 1.77 10.01
CA VAL A 38 -5.93 3.02 9.28
C VAL A 38 -5.93 2.78 7.77
N ILE A 39 -5.29 1.69 7.30
CA ILE A 39 -5.29 1.30 5.88
C ILE A 39 -6.71 1.08 5.39
N SER A 40 -7.54 0.37 6.16
CA SER A 40 -8.93 0.09 5.80
C SER A 40 -9.77 1.37 5.72
N ALA A 41 -9.68 2.24 6.71
CA ALA A 41 -10.38 3.52 6.73
C ALA A 41 -9.97 4.41 5.55
N PHE A 42 -8.66 4.48 5.27
CA PHE A 42 -8.12 5.25 4.15
C PHE A 42 -8.59 4.69 2.81
N SER A 43 -8.58 3.37 2.63
CA SER A 43 -9.07 2.71 1.42
C SER A 43 -10.55 2.98 1.17
N VAL A 44 -11.37 3.01 2.22
CA VAL A 44 -12.80 3.39 2.11
C VAL A 44 -12.94 4.83 1.67
N GLN A 45 -12.15 5.73 2.24
CA GLN A 45 -12.21 7.16 1.90
C GLN A 45 -11.75 7.42 0.46
N LEU A 46 -10.70 6.77 -0.02
CA LEU A 46 -10.25 6.88 -1.41
C LEU A 46 -11.38 6.54 -2.39
N ARG A 47 -12.10 5.45 -2.15
CA ARG A 47 -13.23 5.03 -3.00
C ARG A 47 -14.38 6.04 -3.03
N LYS A 48 -14.62 6.76 -1.93
CA LYS A 48 -15.68 7.76 -1.84
C LYS A 48 -15.30 9.10 -2.45
N SER A 49 -14.00 9.43 -2.44
CA SER A 49 -13.52 10.77 -2.78
C SER A 49 -13.38 11.00 -4.28
N TYR A 50 -13.26 9.94 -5.08
CA TYR A 50 -12.96 10.11 -6.49
C TYR A 50 -13.52 8.98 -7.36
N THR A 51 -14.12 9.35 -8.48
CA THR A 51 -14.54 8.42 -9.54
C THR A 51 -13.49 8.41 -10.64
N ALA A 52 -12.94 7.23 -10.92
CA ALA A 52 -11.90 7.07 -11.93
C ALA A 52 -12.44 7.35 -13.35
N GLY A 53 -11.56 7.85 -14.20
CA GLY A 53 -11.78 7.86 -15.65
C GLY A 53 -11.66 6.46 -16.26
N ASP A 54 -11.64 6.40 -17.60
CA ASP A 54 -11.53 5.17 -18.37
C ASP A 54 -10.12 4.56 -18.42
N ARG A 55 -9.12 5.30 -17.96
CA ARG A 55 -7.70 4.89 -17.96
C ARG A 55 -7.11 4.91 -16.57
N VAL A 56 -6.54 3.79 -16.18
CA VAL A 56 -5.84 3.65 -14.90
C VAL A 56 -4.42 3.11 -15.12
N THR A 57 -3.53 3.44 -14.20
CA THR A 57 -2.13 3.02 -14.22
C THR A 57 -1.79 2.33 -12.92
N ILE A 58 -1.12 1.19 -13.01
CA ILE A 58 -0.54 0.50 -11.85
C ILE A 58 0.96 0.71 -11.87
N ASP A 59 1.50 1.17 -10.75
CA ASP A 59 2.93 1.42 -10.58
C ASP A 59 3.40 1.02 -9.17
N GLU A 60 4.72 0.85 -9.03
CA GLU A 60 5.38 0.59 -7.75
C GLU A 60 5.84 1.91 -7.11
N SER A 61 5.34 2.18 -5.93
CA SER A 61 5.82 3.26 -5.07
C SER A 61 6.66 2.73 -3.92
N ARG A 62 7.46 3.58 -3.30
CA ARG A 62 8.29 3.27 -2.14
C ARG A 62 8.15 4.29 -1.05
N ILE A 63 7.90 3.80 0.14
CA ILE A 63 7.90 4.60 1.36
C ILE A 63 9.25 4.39 2.04
N LYS A 64 10.06 5.46 2.16
CA LYS A 64 11.33 5.40 2.88
C LYS A 64 11.09 4.97 4.32
N TYR A 65 11.80 3.94 4.76
CA TYR A 65 11.70 3.42 6.11
C TYR A 65 13.08 3.13 6.69
N MET A 66 13.40 3.77 7.81
CA MET A 66 14.71 3.65 8.49
C MET A 66 14.62 2.84 9.79
N GLY A 67 13.42 2.37 10.14
CA GLY A 67 13.20 1.56 11.35
C GLY A 67 13.66 0.11 11.17
N ARG A 68 13.82 -0.60 12.30
CA ARG A 68 14.20 -2.02 12.34
C ARG A 68 13.05 -2.95 12.71
N ALA A 69 11.88 -2.39 13.04
CA ALA A 69 10.76 -3.16 13.59
C ALA A 69 9.95 -3.95 12.53
N VAL A 70 10.18 -3.70 11.25
CA VAL A 70 9.39 -4.26 10.14
C VAL A 70 10.26 -5.19 9.30
N SER A 71 9.81 -6.45 9.12
CA SER A 71 10.57 -7.49 8.41
C SER A 71 10.47 -7.40 6.88
N PHE A 72 9.49 -6.70 6.34
CA PHE A 72 9.24 -6.59 4.89
C PHE A 72 9.84 -5.32 4.25
N VAL A 73 10.86 -4.75 4.86
CA VAL A 73 11.65 -3.66 4.26
C VAL A 73 12.54 -4.24 3.18
N MET A 74 12.51 -3.63 2.01
CA MET A 74 13.33 -4.04 0.87
C MET A 74 14.52 -3.12 0.69
N ASN A 75 15.69 -3.71 0.42
CA ASN A 75 16.88 -3.00 0.02
C ASN A 75 17.07 -3.11 -1.49
N MET A 76 17.09 -1.97 -2.18
CA MET A 76 17.34 -1.88 -3.63
C MET A 76 18.34 -0.76 -3.91
N PRO A 77 19.63 -1.06 -4.00
CA PRO A 77 20.70 -0.05 -4.09
C PRO A 77 20.61 0.85 -5.31
N LEU A 78 19.99 0.37 -6.41
CA LEU A 78 19.87 1.11 -7.67
C LEU A 78 18.67 2.07 -7.73
N LYS A 79 17.82 2.13 -6.69
CA LYS A 79 16.67 3.04 -6.64
C LYS A 79 16.97 4.27 -5.80
N SER A 80 16.29 5.37 -6.08
CA SER A 80 16.41 6.63 -5.29
C SER A 80 16.13 6.43 -3.81
N ILE A 81 15.13 5.61 -3.47
CA ILE A 81 14.88 5.14 -2.11
C ILE A 81 15.46 3.74 -1.98
N LYS A 82 16.69 3.65 -1.48
CA LYS A 82 17.43 2.38 -1.36
C LYS A 82 16.80 1.44 -0.32
N HIS A 83 16.31 2.00 0.81
CA HIS A 83 15.70 1.27 1.92
C HIS A 83 14.26 1.73 2.10
N GLY A 84 13.29 0.83 1.99
CA GLY A 84 11.90 1.22 2.13
C GLY A 84 10.90 0.08 1.95
N ILE A 85 9.65 0.41 2.19
CA ILE A 85 8.50 -0.47 2.04
C ILE A 85 7.97 -0.30 0.63
N LYS A 86 7.78 -1.40 -0.08
CA LYS A 86 7.21 -1.44 -1.42
C LYS A 86 5.68 -1.35 -1.34
N VAL A 87 5.09 -0.51 -2.17
CA VAL A 87 3.64 -0.33 -2.27
C VAL A 87 3.25 -0.37 -3.74
N PHE A 88 2.28 -1.17 -4.08
CA PHE A 88 1.64 -1.14 -5.39
C PHE A 88 0.49 -0.15 -5.35
N CYS A 89 0.46 0.77 -6.30
CA CYS A 89 -0.51 1.84 -6.38
C CYS A 89 -1.32 1.73 -7.68
N LEU A 90 -2.62 1.87 -7.58
CA LEU A 90 -3.53 2.05 -8.71
C LEU A 90 -3.94 3.52 -8.75
N CYS A 91 -3.63 4.21 -9.84
CA CYS A 91 -3.89 5.63 -10.02
C CYS A 91 -4.70 5.89 -11.27
N CYS A 92 -5.50 6.97 -11.27
CA CYS A 92 -6.12 7.48 -12.47
C CYS A 92 -5.05 8.11 -13.38
N SER A 93 -5.00 7.71 -14.67
CA SER A 93 -3.96 8.18 -15.61
C SER A 93 -4.07 9.67 -15.93
N TYR A 94 -5.25 10.26 -15.81
CA TYR A 94 -5.47 11.67 -16.11
C TYR A 94 -5.14 12.61 -14.95
N SER A 95 -5.60 12.26 -13.75
CA SER A 95 -5.48 13.13 -12.57
C SER A 95 -4.34 12.73 -11.65
N ALA A 96 -3.67 11.61 -11.90
CA ALA A 96 -2.71 10.98 -11.01
C ALA A 96 -3.27 10.66 -9.60
N MET A 97 -4.59 10.71 -9.42
CA MET A 97 -5.25 10.46 -8.14
C MET A 97 -5.13 8.98 -7.77
N LEU A 98 -4.71 8.70 -6.55
CA LEU A 98 -4.63 7.36 -5.99
C LEU A 98 -6.05 6.80 -5.78
N LEU A 99 -6.31 5.64 -6.35
CA LEU A 99 -7.59 4.94 -6.26
C LEU A 99 -7.55 3.78 -5.25
N SER A 100 -6.45 3.05 -5.26
CA SER A 100 -6.21 1.92 -4.38
C SER A 100 -4.73 1.68 -4.21
N PHE A 101 -4.34 0.98 -3.14
CA PHE A 101 -2.96 0.57 -2.92
C PHE A 101 -2.88 -0.74 -2.14
N VAL A 102 -1.77 -1.46 -2.33
CA VAL A 102 -1.43 -2.68 -1.60
C VAL A 102 0.00 -2.57 -1.10
N ILE A 103 0.21 -2.75 0.20
CA ILE A 103 1.54 -2.79 0.80
C ILE A 103 2.09 -4.20 0.64
N TYR A 104 3.29 -4.32 0.06
CA TYR A 104 3.97 -5.60 -0.07
C TYR A 104 4.64 -5.97 1.26
N VAL A 105 4.25 -7.09 1.82
CA VAL A 105 4.71 -7.57 3.13
C VAL A 105 5.62 -8.80 3.06
N GLY A 106 6.10 -9.16 1.87
CA GLY A 106 6.91 -10.36 1.63
C GLY A 106 6.11 -11.53 1.08
N MET A 107 6.79 -12.49 0.45
CA MET A 107 6.15 -13.63 -0.22
C MET A 107 5.53 -14.64 0.77
N ASP A 108 6.01 -14.68 2.01
CA ASP A 108 5.52 -15.62 3.03
C ASP A 108 4.16 -15.23 3.64
N TYR A 109 3.73 -13.97 3.44
CA TYR A 109 2.52 -13.42 4.07
C TYR A 109 1.47 -12.92 3.09
N VAL A 110 1.74 -13.06 1.81
CA VAL A 110 0.82 -12.63 0.75
C VAL A 110 0.56 -13.82 -0.13
N ASP A 111 -0.71 -14.21 -0.29
CA ASP A 111 -1.12 -15.19 -1.30
C ASP A 111 -0.82 -14.70 -2.73
N GLU A 112 -0.20 -13.55 -2.86
CA GLU A 112 0.07 -12.84 -4.09
C GLU A 112 1.45 -13.22 -4.65
N LYS A 113 1.55 -14.43 -5.20
CA LYS A 113 2.78 -14.94 -5.83
C LYS A 113 3.02 -14.34 -7.21
N SER A 114 2.02 -13.70 -7.81
CA SER A 114 2.12 -13.16 -9.16
C SER A 114 1.70 -11.69 -9.24
N THR A 115 2.24 -10.96 -10.22
CA THR A 115 1.83 -9.58 -10.53
C THR A 115 0.33 -9.51 -10.87
N LYS A 116 -0.24 -10.58 -11.44
CA LYS A 116 -1.65 -10.66 -11.80
C LYS A 116 -2.54 -10.59 -10.56
N GLU A 117 -2.24 -11.35 -9.51
CA GLU A 117 -3.00 -11.36 -8.25
C GLU A 117 -2.99 -9.99 -7.57
N VAL A 118 -1.84 -9.29 -7.60
CA VAL A 118 -1.75 -7.91 -7.08
C VAL A 118 -2.65 -6.96 -7.88
N VAL A 119 -2.65 -7.10 -9.20
CA VAL A 119 -3.51 -6.30 -10.11
C VAL A 119 -4.98 -6.55 -9.82
N ASP A 120 -5.39 -7.81 -9.74
CA ASP A 120 -6.77 -8.19 -9.48
C ASP A 120 -7.24 -7.67 -8.12
N LYS A 121 -6.39 -7.76 -7.09
CA LYS A 121 -6.68 -7.22 -5.77
C LYS A 121 -6.80 -5.69 -5.76
N LEU A 122 -5.92 -4.97 -6.47
CA LEU A 122 -6.01 -3.52 -6.60
C LEU A 122 -7.31 -3.09 -7.25
N ILE A 123 -7.72 -3.80 -8.31
CA ILE A 123 -8.98 -3.55 -9.03
C ILE A 123 -10.17 -3.83 -8.12
N LEU A 124 -10.17 -4.97 -7.44
CA LEU A 124 -11.24 -5.35 -6.50
C LEU A 124 -11.37 -4.34 -5.37
N LEU A 125 -10.25 -3.94 -4.76
CA LEU A 125 -10.23 -2.95 -3.67
C LEU A 125 -10.68 -1.56 -4.11
N SER A 126 -10.50 -1.20 -5.36
CA SER A 126 -10.89 0.13 -5.87
C SER A 126 -12.39 0.25 -6.16
N ASN A 127 -13.14 -0.86 -6.25
CA ASN A 127 -14.54 -0.86 -6.69
C ASN A 127 -14.71 0.03 -7.94
N LEU A 128 -13.85 -0.15 -8.94
CA LEU A 128 -13.83 0.69 -10.13
C LEU A 128 -15.18 0.64 -10.87
N GLN A 129 -16.04 1.55 -10.50
CA GLN A 129 -17.16 1.94 -11.33
C GLN A 129 -16.71 3.16 -12.15
N THR A 130 -16.38 2.94 -13.40
CA THR A 130 -16.17 4.05 -14.31
C THR A 130 -17.54 4.70 -14.61
N ALA A 131 -17.53 5.98 -14.91
CA ALA A 131 -18.76 6.69 -15.37
C ALA A 131 -19.44 6.02 -16.58
N LYS A 132 -18.78 5.07 -17.25
CA LYS A 132 -19.28 4.26 -18.38
C LYS A 132 -19.28 2.74 -18.11
N GLY A 133 -19.08 2.29 -16.89
CA GLY A 133 -19.20 0.88 -16.51
C GLY A 133 -18.05 -0.05 -16.99
N LYS A 134 -17.04 0.45 -17.71
CA LYS A 134 -15.91 -0.34 -18.22
C LYS A 134 -14.59 0.41 -18.11
N ILE A 135 -13.56 -0.27 -17.59
CA ILE A 135 -12.16 0.18 -17.70
C ILE A 135 -11.72 -0.14 -19.13
N LEU A 136 -11.39 0.89 -19.91
CA LEU A 136 -10.95 0.72 -21.29
C LEU A 136 -9.45 0.44 -21.41
N TYR A 137 -8.65 0.85 -20.39
CA TYR A 137 -7.20 0.68 -20.47
C TYR A 137 -6.55 0.59 -19.10
N ILE A 138 -5.73 -0.45 -18.90
CA ILE A 138 -4.86 -0.61 -17.72
C ILE A 138 -3.41 -0.62 -18.19
N ARG A 139 -2.63 0.37 -17.75
CA ARG A 139 -1.18 0.40 -17.98
C ARG A 139 -0.47 -0.10 -16.73
N ILE A 140 0.33 -1.17 -16.87
CA ILE A 140 1.19 -1.66 -15.81
C ILE A 140 2.60 -1.14 -16.09
N ILE A 141 3.12 -0.31 -15.20
CA ILE A 141 4.50 0.17 -15.25
C ILE A 141 5.32 -0.72 -14.32
N THR A 142 5.90 -1.78 -14.88
CA THR A 142 6.90 -2.56 -14.17
C THR A 142 8.27 -1.95 -14.46
N THR A 143 8.87 -1.31 -13.48
CA THR A 143 10.28 -0.93 -13.57
C THR A 143 11.12 -2.19 -13.50
N ARG A 144 11.38 -2.83 -14.65
CA ARG A 144 12.47 -3.82 -14.74
C ARG A 144 13.77 -3.07 -14.43
N PRO A 145 14.67 -3.64 -13.62
CA PRO A 145 16.04 -3.12 -13.63
C PRO A 145 16.56 -3.26 -15.06
N LEU A 146 17.08 -2.17 -15.60
CA LEU A 146 17.91 -2.24 -16.82
C LEU A 146 19.06 -3.19 -16.49
N ALA A 147 19.19 -4.23 -17.28
CA ALA A 147 20.28 -5.20 -17.21
C ALA A 147 21.60 -4.52 -17.51
#